data_b66e0c379c5fa06cd2da4a9daf0d59d6
#
_entry.id   b66e0c379c5fa06cd2da4a9daf0d59d6
#
_cell.length_a   1.000
_cell.length_b   1.000
_cell.length_c   1.000
_cell.angle_alpha   90.00
_cell.angle_beta   90.00
_cell.angle_gamma   90.00
#
_symmetry.space_group_name_H-M   'P 1'
#
loop_
_entity.id
_entity.type
_entity.pdbx_description
1 polymer ?
#
loop_
_entity_poly.entity_id
_entity_poly.type
_entity_poly.pdbx_seq_one_letter_code
_entity_poly.pdbx_strand_id
1 'polypeptide(L)'
;EVGIPSQAKEAIAFAILASCTLDNEPGNVPSVTGASARAVLGSITPAPLQRAAAPRNALVPSAVPADRSSLLTEQRLPESMSLDSMPLNEALDLMSSQDQQAVAAVRSQHAEIATLIEIVADRLHRGGRLFYCGAGTSGRLGVLDAAECSPTFRTDPQMVQAIIAGGEGAVFAAIEGAEDDTQAGAAAIEIRNIGPSDVLIGIAAGGTTPFVIGALAAARNQKAATALICCVKPTASEPPVDVVIRPLTGPEVLTGSTRLKAGTATKLILNTISTLAMVRLGKVHENLMVDLRATNQKLWDRGARLVALLTGLQRESALELLRSADGSVKIAVLMQRGRLTSQEAQAALAKSGGALRVALELNAEKR
;
A
#
# COMPACT_ATOMS: atom_id res chain seq x y z
N GLU A 1 -3.99 -45.03 34.21
CA GLU A 1 -5.19 -44.22 34.52
C GLU A 1 -4.74 -42.82 34.88
N VAL A 2 -5.01 -41.88 34.02
CA VAL A 2 -4.69 -40.45 34.22
C VAL A 2 -5.86 -39.86 35.00
N GLY A 3 -5.84 -39.81 36.32
CA GLY A 3 -6.88 -39.41 37.28
C GLY A 3 -7.86 -38.28 36.94
N ILE A 4 -8.37 -38.29 35.71
CA ILE A 4 -9.32 -37.32 35.19
C ILE A 4 -10.75 -37.84 35.46
N PRO A 5 -11.60 -37.05 36.13
CA PRO A 5 -13.00 -37.39 36.34
C PRO A 5 -13.71 -37.65 35.00
N SER A 6 -14.56 -38.68 34.95
CA SER A 6 -15.26 -39.02 33.71
C SER A 6 -16.08 -37.87 33.12
N GLN A 7 -16.62 -37.00 33.97
CA GLN A 7 -17.36 -35.79 33.57
C GLN A 7 -16.48 -34.69 32.95
N ALA A 8 -15.17 -34.69 33.21
CA ALA A 8 -14.24 -33.72 32.66
C ALA A 8 -13.58 -34.17 31.36
N LYS A 9 -13.70 -35.46 30.98
CA LYS A 9 -13.02 -36.01 29.78
C LYS A 9 -13.44 -35.33 28.49
N GLU A 10 -14.72 -35.08 28.32
CA GLU A 10 -15.28 -34.46 27.12
C GLU A 10 -14.84 -33.00 27.00
N ALA A 11 -14.91 -32.23 28.09
CA ALA A 11 -14.46 -30.83 28.10
C ALA A 11 -12.96 -30.71 27.79
N ILE A 12 -12.12 -31.60 28.31
CA ILE A 12 -10.69 -31.63 28.02
C ILE A 12 -10.42 -32.01 26.56
N ALA A 13 -11.17 -33.00 26.03
CA ALA A 13 -11.06 -33.39 24.62
C ALA A 13 -11.40 -32.22 23.68
N PHE A 14 -12.48 -31.50 23.94
CA PHE A 14 -12.85 -30.33 23.15
C PHE A 14 -11.84 -29.18 23.29
N ALA A 15 -11.27 -28.97 24.47
CA ALA A 15 -10.22 -27.95 24.66
C ALA A 15 -8.96 -28.28 23.85
N ILE A 16 -8.55 -29.53 23.80
CA ILE A 16 -7.41 -30.01 23.01
C ILE A 16 -7.72 -29.85 21.50
N LEU A 17 -8.91 -30.24 21.04
CA LEU A 17 -9.31 -30.10 19.65
C LEU A 17 -9.37 -28.62 19.23
N ALA A 18 -9.85 -27.75 20.10
CA ALA A 18 -9.85 -26.32 19.87
C ALA A 18 -8.43 -25.75 19.74
N SER A 19 -7.50 -26.15 20.61
CA SER A 19 -6.09 -25.78 20.51
C SER A 19 -5.47 -26.25 19.19
N CYS A 20 -5.63 -27.54 18.85
CA CYS A 20 -5.15 -28.07 17.57
C CYS A 20 -5.71 -27.30 16.35
N THR A 21 -6.99 -26.92 16.41
CA THR A 21 -7.63 -26.16 15.34
C THR A 21 -7.03 -24.76 15.21
N LEU A 22 -6.78 -24.07 16.33
CA LEU A 22 -6.15 -22.74 16.35
C LEU A 22 -4.71 -22.78 15.85
N ASP A 23 -3.97 -23.84 16.20
CA ASP A 23 -2.57 -24.02 15.82
C ASP A 23 -2.41 -24.64 14.42
N ASN A 24 -3.53 -24.92 13.71
CA ASN A 24 -3.58 -25.62 12.43
C ASN A 24 -2.91 -27.00 12.46
N GLU A 25 -3.01 -27.69 13.61
CA GLU A 25 -2.48 -29.02 13.85
C GLU A 25 -3.57 -30.10 13.69
N PRO A 26 -3.24 -31.30 13.20
CA PRO A 26 -4.21 -32.38 13.08
C PRO A 26 -4.77 -32.80 14.45
N GLY A 27 -6.09 -32.67 14.63
CA GLY A 27 -6.80 -33.05 15.85
C GLY A 27 -7.23 -34.54 15.92
N ASN A 28 -6.92 -35.34 14.90
CA ASN A 28 -7.27 -36.76 14.86
C ASN A 28 -6.04 -37.68 14.81
N VAL A 29 -6.23 -38.88 15.32
CA VAL A 29 -5.26 -39.98 15.20
C VAL A 29 -5.88 -41.07 14.34
N PRO A 30 -5.51 -41.21 13.03
CA PRO A 30 -6.14 -42.15 12.11
C PRO A 30 -6.22 -43.60 12.62
N SER A 31 -5.19 -44.07 13.30
CA SER A 31 -5.16 -45.41 13.88
C SER A 31 -6.21 -45.67 14.96
N VAL A 32 -6.76 -44.62 15.55
CA VAL A 32 -7.79 -44.69 16.61
C VAL A 32 -9.17 -44.34 16.07
N THR A 33 -9.22 -43.38 15.13
CA THR A 33 -10.49 -42.85 14.61
C THR A 33 -10.99 -43.54 13.34
N GLY A 34 -10.15 -44.38 12.71
CA GLY A 34 -10.45 -45.01 11.42
C GLY A 34 -10.44 -44.05 10.23
N ALA A 35 -9.95 -42.83 10.41
CA ALA A 35 -9.82 -41.86 9.34
C ALA A 35 -8.72 -42.24 8.36
N SER A 36 -8.89 -41.90 7.06
CA SER A 36 -7.92 -42.18 6.02
C SER A 36 -6.63 -41.34 6.09
N ALA A 37 -6.69 -40.20 6.78
CA ALA A 37 -5.55 -39.26 6.92
C ALA A 37 -5.67 -38.43 8.21
N ARG A 38 -4.55 -37.78 8.58
CA ARG A 38 -4.56 -36.73 9.61
C ARG A 38 -5.24 -35.49 9.06
N ALA A 39 -6.09 -34.88 9.87
CA ALA A 39 -6.82 -33.66 9.48
C ALA A 39 -6.99 -32.72 10.67
N VAL A 40 -6.99 -31.43 10.40
CA VAL A 40 -7.43 -30.40 11.34
C VAL A 40 -8.94 -30.54 11.49
N LEU A 41 -9.39 -30.81 12.71
CA LEU A 41 -10.80 -31.00 13.01
C LEU A 41 -11.39 -29.71 13.59
N GLY A 42 -12.50 -29.28 13.04
CA GLY A 42 -13.19 -28.07 13.46
C GLY A 42 -13.01 -26.91 12.49
N SER A 43 -13.77 -25.87 12.70
CA SER A 43 -13.69 -24.61 11.99
C SER A 43 -13.62 -23.47 13.00
N ILE A 44 -12.73 -22.51 12.77
CA ILE A 44 -12.75 -21.25 13.51
C ILE A 44 -13.88 -20.43 12.93
N THR A 45 -15.00 -20.36 13.62
CA THR A 45 -16.02 -19.35 13.36
C THR A 45 -15.60 -18.10 14.14
N PRO A 46 -15.10 -17.04 13.51
CA PRO A 46 -14.84 -15.80 14.22
C PRO A 46 -16.15 -15.42 14.92
N ALA A 47 -16.07 -15.07 16.19
CA ALA A 47 -17.22 -14.46 16.86
C ALA A 47 -17.72 -13.37 15.92
N PRO A 48 -19.05 -13.26 15.68
CA PRO A 48 -19.57 -12.11 14.98
C PRO A 48 -18.92 -10.93 15.68
N LEU A 49 -18.17 -10.10 14.90
CA LEU A 49 -17.60 -8.88 15.44
C LEU A 49 -18.74 -8.29 16.26
N GLN A 50 -18.70 -8.46 17.59
CA GLN A 50 -19.54 -7.65 18.43
C GLN A 50 -19.15 -6.26 17.94
N ARG A 51 -20.01 -5.68 17.11
CA ARG A 51 -20.00 -4.23 16.97
C ARG A 51 -19.99 -3.80 18.43
N ALA A 52 -18.81 -3.40 18.90
CA ALA A 52 -18.72 -2.66 20.13
C ALA A 52 -19.83 -1.65 19.93
N ALA A 53 -20.91 -1.80 20.70
CA ALA A 53 -22.05 -0.90 20.55
C ALA A 53 -21.39 0.46 20.58
N ALA A 54 -21.38 1.13 19.42
CA ALA A 54 -20.68 2.39 19.28
C ALA A 54 -21.14 3.16 20.51
N PRO A 55 -20.24 3.64 21.38
CA PRO A 55 -20.65 4.29 22.60
C PRO A 55 -21.73 5.25 22.18
N ARG A 56 -22.97 5.07 22.63
CA ARG A 56 -24.15 5.87 22.22
C ARG A 56 -24.02 7.33 22.60
N ASN A 57 -22.92 7.69 23.23
CA ASN A 57 -22.38 9.02 23.27
C ASN A 57 -21.58 9.25 21.97
N ALA A 58 -22.31 9.48 20.86
CA ALA A 58 -21.78 10.34 19.82
C ALA A 58 -21.15 11.51 20.58
N LEU A 59 -19.84 11.72 20.42
CA LEU A 59 -19.13 12.83 21.04
C LEU A 59 -19.86 14.10 20.60
N VAL A 60 -20.80 14.55 21.40
CA VAL A 60 -21.35 15.90 21.26
C VAL A 60 -20.14 16.78 21.53
N PRO A 61 -19.60 17.49 20.55
CA PRO A 61 -18.40 18.27 20.77
C PRO A 61 -18.65 19.24 21.91
N SER A 62 -17.78 19.27 22.90
CA SER A 62 -17.86 20.22 24.02
C SER A 62 -17.60 21.66 23.56
N ALA A 63 -17.05 21.84 22.35
CA ALA A 63 -16.84 23.10 21.66
C ALA A 63 -17.52 23.10 20.30
N VAL A 64 -17.91 24.26 19.79
CA VAL A 64 -18.43 24.42 18.44
C VAL A 64 -17.33 23.97 17.44
N PRO A 65 -17.58 22.97 16.58
CA PRO A 65 -16.59 22.56 15.58
C PRO A 65 -16.20 23.73 14.67
N ALA A 66 -14.97 23.73 14.21
CA ALA A 66 -14.53 24.70 13.22
C ALA A 66 -15.40 24.61 11.96
N ASP A 67 -15.82 25.76 11.44
CA ASP A 67 -16.59 25.83 10.20
C ASP A 67 -15.73 25.41 9.01
N ARG A 68 -16.11 24.31 8.36
CA ARG A 68 -15.47 23.74 7.17
C ARG A 68 -16.22 24.04 5.88
N SER A 69 -17.31 24.79 5.92
CA SER A 69 -18.18 25.07 4.76
C SER A 69 -17.45 25.78 3.60
N SER A 70 -16.38 26.50 3.89
CA SER A 70 -15.53 27.15 2.90
C SER A 70 -14.58 26.19 2.13
N LEU A 71 -14.36 24.96 2.64
CA LEU A 71 -13.51 23.99 1.97
C LEU A 71 -14.19 23.49 0.69
N LEU A 72 -13.43 23.38 -0.40
CA LEU A 72 -13.93 22.89 -1.70
C LEU A 72 -14.59 21.51 -1.59
N THR A 73 -14.07 20.64 -0.74
CA THR A 73 -14.60 19.30 -0.50
C THR A 73 -15.94 19.28 0.21
N GLU A 74 -16.32 20.37 0.91
CA GLU A 74 -17.58 20.50 1.65
C GLU A 74 -18.63 21.32 0.87
N GLN A 75 -18.24 21.96 -0.23
CA GLN A 75 -19.16 22.71 -1.08
C GLN A 75 -20.06 21.76 -1.87
N ARG A 76 -21.24 22.26 -2.25
CA ARG A 76 -22.16 21.51 -3.10
C ARG A 76 -21.78 21.69 -4.57
N LEU A 77 -21.84 20.61 -5.33
CA LEU A 77 -21.69 20.61 -6.77
C LEU A 77 -23.04 21.02 -7.41
N PRO A 78 -23.12 22.16 -8.14
CA PRO A 78 -24.40 22.60 -8.71
C PRO A 78 -25.05 21.56 -9.61
N GLU A 79 -24.29 20.84 -10.42
CA GLU A 79 -24.76 19.87 -11.39
C GLU A 79 -25.35 18.61 -10.72
N SER A 80 -25.08 18.37 -9.45
CA SER A 80 -25.59 17.22 -8.70
C SER A 80 -26.72 17.57 -7.72
N MET A 81 -27.28 18.77 -7.79
CA MET A 81 -28.30 19.21 -6.82
C MET A 81 -29.60 18.38 -6.87
N SER A 82 -29.90 17.72 -7.99
CA SER A 82 -31.03 16.85 -8.20
C SER A 82 -30.65 15.37 -8.28
N LEU A 83 -29.49 14.98 -7.72
CA LEU A 83 -28.95 13.62 -7.82
C LEU A 83 -29.93 12.53 -7.36
N ASP A 84 -30.73 12.83 -6.33
CA ASP A 84 -31.75 11.94 -5.74
C ASP A 84 -32.94 11.64 -6.67
N SER A 85 -33.18 12.50 -7.67
CA SER A 85 -34.27 12.40 -8.64
C SER A 85 -33.77 12.34 -10.09
N MET A 86 -32.46 12.37 -10.29
CA MET A 86 -31.83 12.34 -11.62
C MET A 86 -32.00 10.98 -12.28
N PRO A 87 -32.35 10.92 -13.58
CA PRO A 87 -32.34 9.65 -14.32
C PRO A 87 -30.99 8.97 -14.25
N LEU A 88 -30.99 7.63 -14.12
CA LEU A 88 -29.75 6.87 -13.90
C LEU A 88 -28.66 7.14 -14.96
N ASN A 89 -29.02 7.24 -16.22
CA ASN A 89 -28.05 7.50 -17.30
C ASN A 89 -27.40 8.88 -17.14
N GLU A 90 -28.18 9.90 -16.80
CA GLU A 90 -27.65 11.24 -16.54
C GLU A 90 -26.72 11.25 -15.32
N ALA A 91 -27.08 10.53 -14.26
CA ALA A 91 -26.22 10.37 -13.07
C ALA A 91 -24.91 9.65 -13.41
N LEU A 92 -24.94 8.63 -14.27
CA LEU A 92 -23.72 7.94 -14.75
C LEU A 92 -22.82 8.86 -15.58
N ASP A 93 -23.41 9.65 -16.48
CA ASP A 93 -22.65 10.63 -17.28
C ASP A 93 -22.04 11.72 -16.40
N LEU A 94 -22.78 12.21 -15.41
CA LEU A 94 -22.29 13.15 -14.42
C LEU A 94 -21.10 12.58 -13.64
N MET A 95 -21.23 11.36 -13.10
CA MET A 95 -20.14 10.69 -12.39
C MET A 95 -18.89 10.58 -13.26
N SER A 96 -19.04 10.11 -14.50
CA SER A 96 -17.93 9.94 -15.44
C SER A 96 -17.25 11.25 -15.79
N SER A 97 -18.02 12.33 -16.00
CA SER A 97 -17.47 13.67 -16.30
C SER A 97 -16.69 14.24 -15.10
N GLN A 98 -17.17 14.00 -13.90
CA GLN A 98 -16.50 14.45 -12.67
C GLN A 98 -15.21 13.66 -12.41
N ASP A 99 -15.15 12.37 -12.71
CA ASP A 99 -13.93 11.58 -12.61
C ASP A 99 -12.83 12.08 -13.57
N GLN A 100 -13.19 12.54 -14.76
CA GLN A 100 -12.25 13.17 -15.68
C GLN A 100 -11.64 14.46 -15.09
N GLN A 101 -12.39 15.23 -14.31
CA GLN A 101 -11.84 16.40 -13.61
C GLN A 101 -10.79 16.00 -12.55
N ALA A 102 -10.98 14.89 -11.87
CA ALA A 102 -9.98 14.39 -10.93
C ALA A 102 -8.64 14.08 -11.62
N VAL A 103 -8.69 13.44 -12.80
CA VAL A 103 -7.50 13.16 -13.62
C VAL A 103 -6.81 14.47 -14.07
N ALA A 104 -7.57 15.45 -14.53
CA ALA A 104 -7.04 16.75 -14.93
C ALA A 104 -6.39 17.50 -13.76
N ALA A 105 -6.99 17.44 -12.57
CA ALA A 105 -6.44 18.04 -11.35
C ALA A 105 -5.11 17.41 -10.95
N VAL A 106 -4.95 16.09 -11.08
CA VAL A 106 -3.65 15.42 -10.86
C VAL A 106 -2.60 15.89 -11.84
N ARG A 107 -2.96 16.02 -13.12
CA ARG A 107 -2.04 16.48 -14.16
C ARG A 107 -1.48 17.87 -13.88
N SER A 108 -2.25 18.75 -13.25
CA SER A 108 -1.78 20.10 -12.88
C SER A 108 -0.70 20.11 -11.79
N GLN A 109 -0.45 18.96 -11.12
CA GLN A 109 0.50 18.82 -10.02
C GLN A 109 1.77 18.06 -10.43
N HIS A 110 2.08 17.97 -11.72
CA HIS A 110 3.21 17.18 -12.20
C HIS A 110 4.55 17.62 -11.63
N ALA A 111 4.78 18.92 -11.42
CA ALA A 111 6.02 19.46 -10.89
C ALA A 111 6.26 19.01 -9.43
N GLU A 112 5.23 19.12 -8.59
CA GLU A 112 5.25 18.74 -7.19
C GLU A 112 5.38 17.22 -7.04
N ILE A 113 4.65 16.46 -7.88
CA ILE A 113 4.75 14.99 -7.93
C ILE A 113 6.17 14.58 -8.34
N ALA A 114 6.75 15.19 -9.36
CA ALA A 114 8.12 14.89 -9.79
C ALA A 114 9.14 15.18 -8.68
N THR A 115 9.01 16.33 -8.01
CA THR A 115 9.87 16.68 -6.86
C THR A 115 9.78 15.62 -5.76
N LEU A 116 8.58 15.18 -5.41
CA LEU A 116 8.41 14.17 -4.37
C LEU A 116 8.94 12.80 -4.80
N ILE A 117 8.80 12.41 -6.07
CA ILE A 117 9.38 11.17 -6.61
C ILE A 117 10.90 11.15 -6.45
N GLU A 118 11.59 12.25 -6.76
CA GLU A 118 13.05 12.33 -6.62
C GLU A 118 13.46 12.23 -5.13
N ILE A 119 12.73 12.88 -4.22
CA ILE A 119 12.97 12.77 -2.77
C ILE A 119 12.78 11.32 -2.31
N VAL A 120 11.67 10.68 -2.69
CA VAL A 120 11.38 9.30 -2.32
C VAL A 120 12.46 8.36 -2.87
N ALA A 121 12.81 8.49 -4.15
CA ALA A 121 13.81 7.64 -4.79
C ALA A 121 15.19 7.79 -4.12
N ASP A 122 15.62 9.01 -3.82
CA ASP A 122 16.88 9.27 -3.12
C ASP A 122 16.91 8.62 -1.72
N ARG A 123 15.84 8.79 -0.93
CA ARG A 123 15.76 8.20 0.41
C ARG A 123 15.74 6.67 0.37
N LEU A 124 14.92 6.08 -0.49
CA LEU A 124 14.87 4.63 -0.66
C LEU A 124 16.19 4.06 -1.16
N HIS A 125 16.90 4.75 -2.07
CA HIS A 125 18.23 4.35 -2.55
C HIS A 125 19.27 4.30 -1.42
N ARG A 126 19.15 5.18 -0.44
CA ARG A 126 20.02 5.22 0.76
C ARG A 126 19.55 4.29 1.88
N GLY A 127 18.60 3.41 1.64
CA GLY A 127 18.10 2.44 2.63
C GLY A 127 17.03 3.00 3.57
N GLY A 128 16.48 4.16 3.27
CA GLY A 128 15.33 4.72 3.98
C GLY A 128 14.01 4.05 3.57
N ARG A 129 12.91 4.54 4.15
CA ARG A 129 11.56 3.97 3.99
C ARG A 129 10.55 5.05 3.57
N LEU A 130 9.51 4.62 2.87
CA LEU A 130 8.35 5.46 2.53
C LEU A 130 7.17 5.07 3.42
N PHE A 131 6.52 6.07 4.02
CA PHE A 131 5.32 5.90 4.81
C PHE A 131 4.18 6.75 4.26
N TYR A 132 3.01 6.13 4.06
CA TYR A 132 1.75 6.82 3.85
C TYR A 132 1.03 6.97 5.18
N CYS A 133 0.43 8.12 5.46
CA CYS A 133 -0.33 8.37 6.68
C CYS A 133 -1.66 9.02 6.35
N GLY A 134 -2.77 8.42 6.79
CA GLY A 134 -4.11 8.95 6.53
C GLY A 134 -5.18 8.36 7.42
N ALA A 135 -6.39 8.93 7.34
CA ALA A 135 -7.58 8.42 8.00
C ALA A 135 -8.61 7.96 6.97
N GLY A 136 -9.48 7.03 7.33
CA GLY A 136 -10.57 6.55 6.47
C GLY A 136 -10.11 6.13 5.09
N THR A 137 -10.73 6.68 4.03
CA THR A 137 -10.38 6.40 2.62
C THR A 137 -8.92 6.74 2.31
N SER A 138 -8.42 7.88 2.81
CA SER A 138 -7.02 8.30 2.59
C SER A 138 -6.03 7.28 3.14
N GLY A 139 -6.25 6.79 4.35
CA GLY A 139 -5.42 5.74 4.95
C GLY A 139 -5.51 4.41 4.19
N ARG A 140 -6.72 4.01 3.76
CA ARG A 140 -6.93 2.77 2.97
C ARG A 140 -6.22 2.81 1.62
N LEU A 141 -6.20 3.94 0.94
CA LEU A 141 -5.46 4.11 -0.31
C LEU A 141 -3.95 3.98 -0.09
N GLY A 142 -3.42 4.52 1.02
CA GLY A 142 -2.04 4.31 1.42
C GLY A 142 -1.72 2.84 1.70
N VAL A 143 -2.61 2.13 2.41
CA VAL A 143 -2.49 0.68 2.66
C VAL A 143 -2.47 -0.10 1.34
N LEU A 144 -3.39 0.21 0.43
CA LEU A 144 -3.47 -0.45 -0.88
C LEU A 144 -2.16 -0.30 -1.66
N ASP A 145 -1.66 0.92 -1.82
CA ASP A 145 -0.44 1.18 -2.60
C ASP A 145 0.78 0.54 -1.95
N ALA A 146 0.93 0.63 -0.64
CA ALA A 146 2.03 0.01 0.10
C ALA A 146 2.03 -1.53 -0.05
N ALA A 147 0.86 -2.17 0.07
CA ALA A 147 0.72 -3.62 -0.05
C ALA A 147 1.10 -4.14 -1.44
N GLU A 148 0.84 -3.37 -2.50
CA GLU A 148 1.14 -3.75 -3.89
C GLU A 148 2.61 -3.55 -4.29
N CYS A 149 3.42 -2.83 -3.50
CA CYS A 149 4.84 -2.61 -3.81
C CYS A 149 5.66 -3.90 -3.74
N SER A 150 5.46 -4.73 -2.72
CA SER A 150 6.21 -5.98 -2.56
C SER A 150 5.97 -6.99 -3.69
N PRO A 151 4.73 -7.33 -4.08
CA PRO A 151 4.49 -8.28 -5.17
C PRO A 151 4.88 -7.73 -6.54
N THR A 152 4.84 -6.39 -6.73
CA THR A 152 5.16 -5.75 -8.02
C THR A 152 6.66 -5.57 -8.23
N PHE A 153 7.38 -5.08 -7.22
CA PHE A 153 8.76 -4.65 -7.34
C PHE A 153 9.72 -5.47 -6.48
N ARG A 154 9.23 -6.51 -5.80
CA ARG A 154 10.01 -7.32 -4.86
C ARG A 154 10.74 -6.46 -3.83
N THR A 155 10.04 -5.49 -3.28
CA THR A 155 10.56 -4.69 -2.18
C THR A 155 10.44 -5.45 -0.86
N ASP A 156 11.33 -5.11 0.07
CA ASP A 156 11.11 -5.48 1.47
C ASP A 156 9.77 -4.90 1.92
N PRO A 157 8.91 -5.66 2.63
CA PRO A 157 7.65 -5.14 3.17
C PRO A 157 7.82 -3.90 4.07
N GLN A 158 9.01 -3.73 4.66
CA GLN A 158 9.33 -2.57 5.48
C GLN A 158 9.70 -1.32 4.66
N MET A 159 9.98 -1.46 3.34
CA MET A 159 10.41 -0.34 2.50
C MET A 159 9.29 0.66 2.24
N VAL A 160 8.06 0.18 2.01
CA VAL A 160 6.87 1.02 1.81
C VAL A 160 5.79 0.55 2.75
N GLN A 161 5.33 1.43 3.63
CA GLN A 161 4.39 1.13 4.69
C GLN A 161 3.25 2.13 4.73
N ALA A 162 2.16 1.77 5.39
CA ALA A 162 1.05 2.68 5.65
C ALA A 162 0.70 2.78 7.13
N ILE A 163 0.26 3.96 7.52
CA ILE A 163 -0.25 4.31 8.85
C ILE A 163 -1.69 4.78 8.67
N ILE A 164 -2.62 4.07 9.25
CA ILE A 164 -4.03 4.45 9.21
C ILE A 164 -4.54 4.80 10.61
N ALA A 165 -5.25 5.91 10.75
CA ALA A 165 -5.90 6.29 11.99
C ALA A 165 -6.85 5.18 12.46
N GLY A 166 -6.75 4.76 13.72
CA GLY A 166 -7.49 3.62 14.27
C GLY A 166 -6.84 2.25 14.04
N GLY A 167 -5.63 2.19 13.39
CA GLY A 167 -4.86 0.96 13.23
C GLY A 167 -5.47 -0.03 12.22
N GLU A 168 -5.06 -1.29 12.27
CA GLU A 168 -5.42 -2.31 11.27
C GLU A 168 -6.93 -2.52 11.12
N GLY A 169 -7.71 -2.42 12.19
CA GLY A 169 -9.17 -2.52 12.14
C GLY A 169 -9.83 -1.47 11.25
N ALA A 170 -9.21 -0.29 11.12
CA ALA A 170 -9.72 0.80 10.31
C ALA A 170 -9.60 0.55 8.79
N VAL A 171 -8.85 -0.48 8.36
CA VAL A 171 -8.77 -0.91 6.96
C VAL A 171 -10.13 -1.44 6.51
N PHE A 172 -10.80 -2.23 7.34
CA PHE A 172 -12.03 -2.95 7.00
C PHE A 172 -13.31 -2.25 7.47
N ALA A 173 -13.23 -1.42 8.51
CA ALA A 173 -14.38 -0.73 9.07
C ALA A 173 -14.05 0.73 9.42
N ALA A 174 -15.07 1.60 9.49
CA ALA A 174 -14.89 2.94 10.01
C ALA A 174 -14.69 2.89 11.55
N ILE A 175 -13.67 3.60 12.06
CA ILE A 175 -13.43 3.77 13.48
C ILE A 175 -13.67 5.26 13.79
N GLU A 176 -14.80 5.55 14.41
CA GLU A 176 -15.21 6.90 14.73
C GLU A 176 -14.22 7.58 15.69
N GLY A 177 -13.93 8.85 15.42
CA GLY A 177 -13.06 9.69 16.25
C GLY A 177 -11.56 9.42 16.10
N ALA A 178 -11.14 8.36 15.40
CA ALA A 178 -9.72 8.05 15.23
C ALA A 178 -8.97 9.13 14.44
N GLU A 179 -9.65 9.83 13.54
CA GLU A 179 -9.05 10.90 12.72
C GLU A 179 -8.77 12.18 13.50
N ASP A 180 -9.44 12.37 14.67
CA ASP A 180 -9.35 13.58 15.49
C ASP A 180 -8.18 13.53 16.48
N ASP A 181 -7.52 12.39 16.64
CA ASP A 181 -6.45 12.18 17.62
C ASP A 181 -5.07 12.57 17.06
N THR A 182 -4.69 13.81 17.30
CA THR A 182 -3.36 14.36 16.95
C THR A 182 -2.22 13.62 17.65
N GLN A 183 -2.43 13.20 18.91
CA GLN A 183 -1.40 12.55 19.72
C GLN A 183 -1.14 11.12 19.20
N ALA A 184 -2.20 10.38 18.85
CA ALA A 184 -2.05 9.08 18.23
C ALA A 184 -1.29 9.17 16.89
N GLY A 185 -1.52 10.24 16.12
CA GLY A 185 -0.76 10.51 14.89
C GLY A 185 0.74 10.68 15.17
N ALA A 186 1.10 11.48 16.16
CA ALA A 186 2.49 11.68 16.56
C ALA A 186 3.12 10.39 17.12
N ALA A 187 2.45 9.68 18.01
CA ALA A 187 2.91 8.43 18.59
C ALA A 187 3.17 7.34 17.51
N ALA A 188 2.37 7.32 16.45
CA ALA A 188 2.57 6.38 15.34
C ALA A 188 3.93 6.57 14.62
N ILE A 189 4.48 7.77 14.62
CA ILE A 189 5.80 8.09 14.06
C ILE A 189 6.91 7.58 14.98
N GLU A 190 6.77 7.79 16.29
CA GLU A 190 7.72 7.34 17.30
C GLU A 190 7.80 5.82 17.35
N ILE A 191 6.65 5.12 17.40
CA ILE A 191 6.58 3.65 17.42
C ILE A 191 7.31 3.02 16.21
N ARG A 192 7.26 3.66 15.04
CA ARG A 192 7.93 3.16 13.83
C ARG A 192 9.36 3.66 13.66
N ASN A 193 9.87 4.45 14.62
CA ASN A 193 11.19 5.06 14.55
C ASN A 193 11.44 5.75 13.20
N ILE A 194 10.47 6.56 12.75
CA ILE A 194 10.59 7.32 11.50
C ILE A 194 11.60 8.45 11.72
N GLY A 195 12.58 8.57 10.84
CA GLY A 195 13.70 9.50 11.04
C GLY A 195 14.28 10.09 9.75
N PRO A 196 15.50 10.63 9.80
CA PRO A 196 16.07 11.45 8.72
C PRO A 196 16.21 10.76 7.37
N SER A 197 16.27 9.43 7.35
CA SER A 197 16.36 8.65 6.10
C SER A 197 15.01 8.39 5.45
N ASP A 198 13.90 8.62 6.18
CA ASP A 198 12.57 8.22 5.77
C ASP A 198 11.81 9.37 5.08
N VAL A 199 10.71 9.01 4.44
CA VAL A 199 9.73 9.94 3.87
C VAL A 199 8.35 9.64 4.46
N LEU A 200 7.63 10.65 4.94
CA LEU A 200 6.23 10.56 5.34
C LEU A 200 5.35 11.37 4.39
N ILE A 201 4.40 10.72 3.76
CA ILE A 201 3.36 11.36 2.95
C ILE A 201 2.06 11.34 3.74
N GLY A 202 1.64 12.50 4.26
CA GLY A 202 0.34 12.70 4.87
C GLY A 202 -0.74 12.84 3.79
N ILE A 203 -1.86 12.17 3.97
CA ILE A 203 -2.98 12.17 3.03
C ILE A 203 -4.23 12.64 3.77
N ALA A 204 -4.72 13.83 3.42
CA ALA A 204 -5.90 14.44 4.04
C ALA A 204 -6.66 15.26 2.99
N ALA A 205 -7.73 14.74 2.41
CA ALA A 205 -8.46 15.40 1.32
C ALA A 205 -8.86 16.84 1.68
N GLY A 206 -9.37 17.08 2.89
CA GLY A 206 -9.69 18.41 3.42
C GLY A 206 -8.51 19.16 4.03
N GLY A 207 -7.30 18.59 4.06
CA GLY A 207 -6.09 19.23 4.59
C GLY A 207 -6.04 19.44 6.10
N THR A 208 -7.06 19.02 6.85
CA THR A 208 -7.26 19.40 8.25
C THR A 208 -7.37 18.23 9.22
N THR A 209 -7.10 17.00 8.79
CA THR A 209 -7.21 15.79 9.63
C THR A 209 -6.19 15.82 10.78
N PRO A 210 -6.62 15.92 12.05
CA PRO A 210 -5.71 16.12 13.20
C PRO A 210 -4.66 15.00 13.32
N PHE A 211 -5.04 13.74 13.12
CA PHE A 211 -4.12 12.60 13.11
C PHE A 211 -2.96 12.79 12.12
N VAL A 212 -3.27 13.22 10.89
CA VAL A 212 -2.27 13.45 9.84
C VAL A 212 -1.37 14.64 10.18
N ILE A 213 -1.95 15.72 10.71
CA ILE A 213 -1.20 16.90 11.14
C ILE A 213 -0.22 16.54 12.25
N GLY A 214 -0.65 15.77 13.26
CA GLY A 214 0.21 15.29 14.34
C GLY A 214 1.34 14.40 13.83
N ALA A 215 1.05 13.49 12.91
CA ALA A 215 2.07 12.63 12.30
C ALA A 215 3.10 13.44 11.50
N LEU A 216 2.67 14.40 10.66
CA LEU A 216 3.58 15.25 9.88
C LEU A 216 4.46 16.12 10.77
N ALA A 217 3.90 16.71 11.82
CA ALA A 217 4.66 17.51 12.80
C ALA A 217 5.74 16.67 13.50
N ALA A 218 5.38 15.47 13.98
CA ALA A 218 6.32 14.54 14.62
C ALA A 218 7.42 14.09 13.65
N ALA A 219 7.08 13.69 12.42
CA ALA A 219 8.05 13.27 11.40
C ALA A 219 9.05 14.39 11.06
N ARG A 220 8.55 15.62 10.91
CA ARG A 220 9.40 16.79 10.68
C ARG A 220 10.36 17.06 11.83
N ASN A 221 9.90 16.93 13.08
CA ASN A 221 10.75 17.04 14.27
C ASN A 221 11.86 15.98 14.29
N GLN A 222 11.57 14.78 13.77
CA GLN A 222 12.52 13.70 13.57
C GLN A 222 13.38 13.86 12.28
N LYS A 223 13.26 14.99 11.58
CA LYS A 223 14.00 15.31 10.34
C LYS A 223 13.71 14.35 9.16
N ALA A 224 12.61 13.64 9.18
CA ALA A 224 12.13 12.91 8.01
C ALA A 224 11.69 13.91 6.92
N ALA A 225 11.83 13.52 5.66
CA ALA A 225 11.21 14.28 4.56
C ALA A 225 9.68 14.13 4.64
N THR A 226 8.97 15.23 4.41
CA THR A 226 7.51 15.28 4.63
C THR A 226 6.78 15.81 3.39
N ALA A 227 5.63 15.21 3.08
CA ALA A 227 4.73 15.73 2.05
C ALA A 227 3.28 15.64 2.50
N LEU A 228 2.45 16.54 1.97
CA LEU A 228 1.00 16.54 2.17
C LEU A 228 0.29 16.42 0.83
N ILE A 229 -0.67 15.49 0.74
CA ILE A 229 -1.63 15.39 -0.38
C ILE A 229 -2.98 15.86 0.14
N CYS A 230 -3.53 16.93 -0.45
CA CYS A 230 -4.85 17.48 -0.08
C CYS A 230 -5.55 18.07 -1.31
N CYS A 231 -6.90 18.12 -1.28
CA CYS A 231 -7.72 18.54 -2.43
C CYS A 231 -8.39 19.92 -2.22
N VAL A 232 -7.88 20.71 -1.29
CA VAL A 232 -8.39 22.04 -0.93
C VAL A 232 -7.31 23.10 -1.08
N LYS A 233 -7.73 24.37 -1.16
CA LYS A 233 -6.80 25.52 -1.17
C LYS A 233 -6.03 25.58 0.17
N PRO A 234 -4.86 26.26 0.22
CA PRO A 234 -4.12 26.46 1.46
C PRO A 234 -5.01 26.95 2.60
N THR A 235 -4.84 26.37 3.80
CA THR A 235 -5.55 26.76 5.02
C THR A 235 -4.56 27.25 6.06
N ALA A 236 -5.02 28.05 7.01
CA ALA A 236 -4.17 28.57 8.10
C ALA A 236 -3.65 27.45 9.04
N SER A 237 -4.32 26.29 9.05
CA SER A 237 -3.93 25.11 9.86
C SER A 237 -3.06 24.12 9.11
N GLU A 238 -2.66 24.43 7.88
CA GLU A 238 -1.81 23.54 7.09
C GLU A 238 -0.43 23.37 7.74
N PRO A 239 0.00 22.11 7.99
CA PRO A 239 1.31 21.90 8.59
C PRO A 239 2.42 22.24 7.60
N PRO A 240 3.55 22.79 8.07
CA PRO A 240 4.71 23.01 7.22
C PRO A 240 5.29 21.65 6.78
N VAL A 241 5.44 21.44 5.48
CA VAL A 241 6.00 20.23 4.87
C VAL A 241 6.94 20.60 3.72
N ASP A 242 7.77 19.67 3.27
CA ASP A 242 8.73 19.92 2.19
C ASP A 242 8.05 20.00 0.82
N VAL A 243 6.99 19.20 0.60
CA VAL A 243 6.22 19.18 -0.65
C VAL A 243 4.72 19.13 -0.36
N VAL A 244 3.92 19.97 -1.03
CA VAL A 244 2.46 19.89 -1.02
C VAL A 244 1.97 19.56 -2.42
N ILE A 245 1.22 18.46 -2.57
CA ILE A 245 0.53 18.08 -3.80
C ILE A 245 -0.96 18.38 -3.62
N ARG A 246 -1.49 19.24 -4.46
CA ARG A 246 -2.81 19.86 -4.26
C ARG A 246 -3.70 19.73 -5.49
N PRO A 247 -4.17 18.52 -5.81
CA PRO A 247 -5.12 18.34 -6.89
C PRO A 247 -6.48 18.94 -6.49
N LEU A 248 -6.79 20.14 -6.95
CA LEU A 248 -8.07 20.79 -6.66
C LEU A 248 -9.18 20.12 -7.47
N THR A 249 -9.76 19.06 -6.93
CA THR A 249 -10.81 18.26 -7.59
C THR A 249 -12.19 18.92 -7.59
N GLY A 250 -12.35 20.01 -6.86
CA GLY A 250 -13.64 20.68 -6.68
C GLY A 250 -14.61 19.89 -5.78
N PRO A 251 -15.87 20.37 -5.67
CA PRO A 251 -16.91 19.70 -4.89
C PRO A 251 -17.22 18.29 -5.41
N GLU A 252 -17.56 17.38 -4.51
CA GLU A 252 -17.92 16.01 -4.87
C GLU A 252 -19.36 15.91 -5.41
N VAL A 253 -19.64 14.90 -6.24
CA VAL A 253 -21.00 14.62 -6.73
C VAL A 253 -21.96 14.36 -5.56
N LEU A 254 -21.51 13.64 -4.54
CA LEU A 254 -22.15 13.55 -3.24
C LEU A 254 -21.37 14.41 -2.27
N THR A 255 -21.92 15.54 -1.88
CA THR A 255 -21.25 16.56 -1.06
C THR A 255 -20.54 15.96 0.15
N GLY A 256 -19.27 16.33 0.36
CA GLY A 256 -18.44 15.84 1.47
C GLY A 256 -17.92 14.41 1.33
N SER A 257 -18.33 13.66 0.29
CA SER A 257 -17.92 12.26 0.12
C SER A 257 -16.58 12.15 -0.61
N THR A 258 -15.49 12.52 0.06
CA THR A 258 -14.12 12.58 -0.50
C THR A 258 -13.51 11.23 -0.90
N ARG A 259 -14.25 10.13 -0.74
CA ARG A 259 -13.89 8.84 -1.32
C ARG A 259 -14.01 8.79 -2.85
N LEU A 260 -14.71 9.76 -3.47
CA LEU A 260 -14.97 9.86 -4.91
C LEU A 260 -13.80 10.53 -5.64
N LYS A 261 -13.95 11.78 -6.12
CA LYS A 261 -12.90 12.48 -6.91
C LYS A 261 -11.59 12.66 -6.15
N ALA A 262 -11.66 13.09 -4.89
CA ALA A 262 -10.46 13.24 -4.06
C ALA A 262 -9.75 11.89 -3.83
N GLY A 263 -10.52 10.81 -3.62
CA GLY A 263 -9.99 9.46 -3.52
C GLY A 263 -9.33 9.00 -4.84
N THR A 264 -9.99 9.21 -5.98
CA THR A 264 -9.47 8.90 -7.32
C THR A 264 -8.16 9.65 -7.58
N ALA A 265 -8.12 10.96 -7.33
CA ALA A 265 -6.91 11.77 -7.49
C ALA A 265 -5.77 11.28 -6.58
N THR A 266 -6.07 11.00 -5.32
CA THR A 266 -5.09 10.45 -4.36
C THR A 266 -4.51 9.13 -4.87
N LYS A 267 -5.36 8.18 -5.28
CA LYS A 267 -4.91 6.88 -5.83
C LYS A 267 -3.98 7.05 -7.02
N LEU A 268 -4.29 7.94 -7.96
CA LEU A 268 -3.45 8.22 -9.11
C LEU A 268 -2.08 8.76 -8.69
N ILE A 269 -2.04 9.68 -7.73
CA ILE A 269 -0.80 10.26 -7.21
C ILE A 269 0.06 9.19 -6.52
N LEU A 270 -0.51 8.40 -5.60
CA LEU A 270 0.25 7.37 -4.87
C LEU A 270 0.86 6.35 -5.84
N ASN A 271 0.05 5.82 -6.78
CA ASN A 271 0.56 4.87 -7.77
C ASN A 271 1.65 5.48 -8.67
N THR A 272 1.54 6.76 -9.00
CA THR A 272 2.57 7.47 -9.78
C THR A 272 3.87 7.58 -8.98
N ILE A 273 3.80 7.99 -7.72
CA ILE A 273 4.97 8.15 -6.85
C ILE A 273 5.66 6.81 -6.64
N SER A 274 4.94 5.78 -6.19
CA SER A 274 5.52 4.46 -5.93
C SER A 274 6.12 3.84 -7.18
N THR A 275 5.37 3.85 -8.30
CA THR A 275 5.85 3.27 -9.57
C THR A 275 7.10 3.97 -10.08
N LEU A 276 7.10 5.30 -10.16
CA LEU A 276 8.23 6.04 -10.73
C LEU A 276 9.44 6.09 -9.78
N ALA A 277 9.24 6.08 -8.46
CA ALA A 277 10.33 5.87 -7.52
C ALA A 277 11.00 4.50 -7.71
N MET A 278 10.21 3.43 -7.91
CA MET A 278 10.75 2.10 -8.19
C MET A 278 11.44 2.01 -9.57
N VAL A 279 10.98 2.77 -10.56
CA VAL A 279 11.70 2.94 -11.85
C VAL A 279 13.07 3.57 -11.61
N ARG A 280 13.16 4.65 -10.81
CA ARG A 280 14.44 5.30 -10.43
C ARG A 280 15.38 4.36 -9.69
N LEU A 281 14.84 3.43 -8.90
CA LEU A 281 15.60 2.40 -8.20
C LEU A 281 16.03 1.22 -9.10
N GLY A 282 15.80 1.28 -10.41
CA GLY A 282 16.17 0.21 -11.34
C GLY A 282 15.36 -1.08 -11.19
N LYS A 283 14.16 -1.01 -10.57
CA LYS A 283 13.26 -2.17 -10.42
C LYS A 283 12.53 -2.56 -11.71
N VAL A 284 12.59 -1.69 -12.72
CA VAL A 284 11.91 -1.83 -14.00
C VAL A 284 12.92 -1.75 -15.13
N HIS A 285 12.73 -2.53 -16.20
CA HIS A 285 13.49 -2.45 -17.44
C HIS A 285 12.50 -2.26 -18.60
N GLU A 286 12.64 -1.15 -19.34
CA GLU A 286 11.61 -0.68 -20.29
C GLU A 286 10.29 -0.48 -19.55
N ASN A 287 9.24 -1.24 -19.87
CA ASN A 287 7.97 -1.26 -19.15
C ASN A 287 7.73 -2.61 -18.42
N LEU A 288 8.80 -3.39 -18.20
CA LEU A 288 8.72 -4.74 -17.69
C LEU A 288 9.10 -4.81 -16.20
N MET A 289 8.31 -5.53 -15.43
CA MET A 289 8.58 -5.85 -14.02
C MET A 289 9.67 -6.93 -13.94
N VAL A 290 10.93 -6.55 -14.13
CA VAL A 290 12.07 -7.49 -14.19
C VAL A 290 12.63 -7.89 -12.83
N ASP A 291 12.24 -7.20 -11.75
CA ASP A 291 12.72 -7.49 -10.39
C ASP A 291 11.85 -8.53 -9.69
N LEU A 292 11.28 -9.46 -10.44
CA LEU A 292 10.59 -10.61 -9.89
C LEU A 292 11.55 -11.78 -9.67
N ARG A 293 11.31 -12.58 -8.63
CA ARG A 293 11.86 -13.90 -8.43
C ARG A 293 10.75 -14.92 -8.53
N ALA A 294 10.95 -15.94 -9.35
CA ALA A 294 9.95 -16.97 -9.56
C ALA A 294 9.84 -17.88 -8.33
N THR A 295 8.75 -17.74 -7.55
CA THR A 295 8.49 -18.52 -6.34
C THR A 295 7.28 -19.43 -6.47
N ASN A 296 6.44 -19.22 -7.49
CA ASN A 296 5.26 -20.04 -7.78
C ASN A 296 5.08 -20.22 -9.28
N GLN A 297 4.22 -21.14 -9.70
CA GLN A 297 4.02 -21.50 -11.10
C GLN A 297 3.70 -20.29 -12.00
N LYS A 298 2.85 -19.38 -11.54
CA LYS A 298 2.50 -18.14 -12.28
C LYS A 298 3.74 -17.24 -12.49
N LEU A 299 4.61 -17.13 -11.49
CA LEU A 299 5.82 -16.31 -11.56
C LEU A 299 6.90 -16.98 -12.40
N TRP A 300 7.02 -18.32 -12.40
CA TRP A 300 7.89 -19.05 -13.31
C TRP A 300 7.47 -18.85 -14.77
N ASP A 301 6.18 -18.95 -15.08
CA ASP A 301 5.67 -18.68 -16.41
C ASP A 301 5.96 -17.24 -16.86
N ARG A 302 5.64 -16.26 -15.99
CA ARG A 302 5.92 -14.84 -16.27
C ARG A 302 7.42 -14.60 -16.48
N GLY A 303 8.27 -15.14 -15.61
CA GLY A 303 9.73 -15.02 -15.70
C GLY A 303 10.29 -15.59 -16.99
N ALA A 304 9.86 -16.79 -17.39
CA ALA A 304 10.28 -17.42 -18.65
C ALA A 304 9.87 -16.56 -19.87
N ARG A 305 8.66 -16.00 -19.89
CA ARG A 305 8.22 -15.09 -20.96
C ARG A 305 9.06 -13.81 -21.02
N LEU A 306 9.39 -13.22 -19.87
CA LEU A 306 10.24 -12.02 -19.82
C LEU A 306 11.66 -12.31 -20.29
N VAL A 307 12.24 -13.44 -19.88
CA VAL A 307 13.57 -13.87 -20.35
C VAL A 307 13.55 -14.11 -21.85
N ALA A 308 12.55 -14.86 -22.38
CA ALA A 308 12.40 -15.09 -23.82
C ALA A 308 12.31 -13.76 -24.60
N LEU A 309 11.47 -12.84 -24.15
CA LEU A 309 11.29 -11.51 -24.75
C LEU A 309 12.61 -10.72 -24.80
N LEU A 310 13.33 -10.66 -23.68
CA LEU A 310 14.54 -9.85 -23.55
C LEU A 310 15.79 -10.48 -24.16
N THR A 311 15.79 -11.80 -24.44
CA THR A 311 16.96 -12.51 -24.94
C THR A 311 16.79 -13.07 -26.35
N GLY A 312 15.55 -13.14 -26.85
CA GLY A 312 15.22 -13.80 -28.14
C GLY A 312 15.21 -15.33 -28.07
N LEU A 313 15.38 -15.94 -26.91
CA LEU A 313 15.34 -17.40 -26.74
C LEU A 313 13.91 -17.95 -26.88
N GLN A 314 13.84 -19.23 -27.33
CA GLN A 314 12.60 -19.99 -27.24
C GLN A 314 12.20 -20.18 -25.75
N ARG A 315 10.91 -20.40 -25.51
CA ARG A 315 10.34 -20.46 -24.15
C ARG A 315 11.03 -21.51 -23.25
N GLU A 316 11.28 -22.70 -23.81
CA GLU A 316 11.90 -23.81 -23.09
C GLU A 316 13.31 -23.45 -22.63
N SER A 317 14.14 -22.93 -23.54
CA SER A 317 15.50 -22.48 -23.24
C SER A 317 15.51 -21.28 -22.27
N ALA A 318 14.53 -20.38 -22.38
CA ALA A 318 14.37 -19.26 -21.44
C ALA A 318 14.01 -19.75 -20.03
N LEU A 319 13.19 -20.81 -19.92
CA LEU A 319 12.86 -21.42 -18.64
C LEU A 319 14.07 -22.12 -18.00
N GLU A 320 14.87 -22.83 -18.78
CA GLU A 320 16.12 -23.47 -18.32
C GLU A 320 17.11 -22.41 -17.83
N LEU A 321 17.29 -21.34 -18.61
CA LEU A 321 18.14 -20.21 -18.21
C LEU A 321 17.64 -19.53 -16.93
N LEU A 322 16.34 -19.35 -16.79
CA LEU A 322 15.75 -18.79 -15.57
C LEU A 322 15.98 -19.70 -14.35
N ARG A 323 15.94 -21.03 -14.53
CA ARG A 323 16.28 -22.00 -13.47
C ARG A 323 17.76 -21.89 -13.07
N SER A 324 18.67 -21.79 -14.04
CA SER A 324 20.10 -21.60 -13.75
C SER A 324 20.44 -20.26 -13.09
N ALA A 325 19.53 -19.29 -13.19
CA ALA A 325 19.59 -17.98 -12.54
C ALA A 325 18.81 -17.91 -11.20
N ASP A 326 18.46 -19.06 -10.61
CA ASP A 326 17.70 -19.16 -9.35
C ASP A 326 16.38 -18.34 -9.40
N GLY A 327 15.69 -18.38 -10.53
CA GLY A 327 14.43 -17.69 -10.76
C GLY A 327 14.53 -16.17 -10.93
N SER A 328 15.73 -15.61 -11.02
CA SER A 328 15.96 -14.18 -11.23
C SER A 328 15.98 -13.81 -12.71
N VAL A 329 14.99 -13.05 -13.15
CA VAL A 329 14.92 -12.57 -14.55
C VAL A 329 16.12 -11.71 -14.91
N LYS A 330 16.51 -10.75 -14.03
CA LYS A 330 17.67 -9.87 -14.28
C LYS A 330 18.96 -10.66 -14.47
N ILE A 331 19.20 -11.64 -13.61
CA ILE A 331 20.41 -12.50 -13.71
C ILE A 331 20.36 -13.32 -14.99
N ALA A 332 19.23 -13.97 -15.30
CA ALA A 332 19.08 -14.75 -16.53
C ALA A 332 19.37 -13.93 -17.80
N VAL A 333 18.82 -12.71 -17.88
CA VAL A 333 19.05 -11.81 -19.01
C VAL A 333 20.52 -11.40 -19.11
N LEU A 334 21.19 -11.10 -17.98
CA LEU A 334 22.62 -10.77 -17.96
C LEU A 334 23.49 -11.95 -18.34
N MET A 335 23.17 -13.17 -17.90
CA MET A 335 23.88 -14.38 -18.33
C MET A 335 23.82 -14.54 -19.84
N GLN A 336 22.67 -14.44 -20.46
CA GLN A 336 22.51 -14.64 -21.90
C GLN A 336 23.09 -13.46 -22.71
N ARG A 337 22.65 -12.24 -22.46
CA ARG A 337 23.09 -11.08 -23.26
C ARG A 337 24.50 -10.64 -22.93
N GLY A 338 24.90 -10.79 -21.67
CA GLY A 338 26.25 -10.50 -21.19
C GLY A 338 27.27 -11.62 -21.46
N ARG A 339 26.83 -12.84 -21.81
CA ARG A 339 27.67 -14.05 -21.85
C ARG A 339 28.42 -14.26 -20.54
N LEU A 340 27.71 -14.07 -19.42
CA LEU A 340 28.25 -14.13 -18.07
C LEU A 340 27.82 -15.42 -17.39
N THR A 341 28.64 -15.91 -16.48
CA THR A 341 28.23 -16.88 -15.47
C THR A 341 27.22 -16.24 -14.51
N SER A 342 26.48 -17.03 -13.76
CA SER A 342 25.53 -16.52 -12.75
C SER A 342 26.23 -15.61 -11.73
N GLN A 343 27.43 -15.98 -11.30
CA GLN A 343 28.21 -15.19 -10.33
C GLN A 343 28.66 -13.85 -10.90
N GLU A 344 29.16 -13.84 -12.15
CA GLU A 344 29.54 -12.60 -12.84
C GLU A 344 28.32 -11.67 -13.09
N ALA A 345 27.17 -12.26 -13.46
CA ALA A 345 25.92 -11.53 -13.65
C ALA A 345 25.42 -10.89 -12.34
N GLN A 346 25.53 -11.60 -11.20
CA GLN A 346 25.24 -11.06 -9.87
C GLN A 346 26.15 -9.89 -9.52
N ALA A 347 27.46 -10.05 -9.75
CA ALA A 347 28.44 -9.01 -9.50
C ALA A 347 28.23 -7.77 -10.38
N ALA A 348 27.89 -7.97 -11.68
CA ALA A 348 27.56 -6.89 -12.60
C ALA A 348 26.31 -6.13 -12.18
N LEU A 349 25.27 -6.86 -11.78
CA LEU A 349 24.03 -6.27 -11.29
C LEU A 349 24.23 -5.47 -10.00
N ALA A 350 25.03 -5.99 -9.06
CA ALA A 350 25.36 -5.27 -7.82
C ALA A 350 26.13 -3.96 -8.11
N LYS A 351 27.10 -3.97 -9.03
CA LYS A 351 27.87 -2.78 -9.45
C LYS A 351 27.00 -1.71 -10.13
N SER A 352 25.89 -2.11 -10.73
CA SER A 352 24.94 -1.20 -11.40
C SER A 352 23.80 -0.71 -10.48
N GLY A 353 23.92 -0.91 -9.15
CA GLY A 353 22.85 -0.60 -8.20
C GLY A 353 21.55 -1.37 -8.43
N GLY A 354 21.63 -2.56 -9.05
CA GLY A 354 20.47 -3.40 -9.35
C GLY A 354 19.73 -3.02 -10.66
N ALA A 355 20.21 -2.04 -11.42
CA ALA A 355 19.59 -1.58 -12.66
C ALA A 355 20.06 -2.44 -13.85
N LEU A 356 19.13 -3.24 -14.43
CA LEU A 356 19.47 -4.16 -15.54
C LEU A 356 20.02 -3.41 -16.76
N ARG A 357 19.46 -2.25 -17.12
CA ARG A 357 19.92 -1.43 -18.25
C ARG A 357 21.40 -1.07 -18.09
N VAL A 358 21.74 -0.47 -16.93
CA VAL A 358 23.12 -0.04 -16.63
C VAL A 358 24.07 -1.22 -16.62
N ALA A 359 23.66 -2.38 -16.06
CA ALA A 359 24.47 -3.59 -16.06
C ALA A 359 24.76 -4.11 -17.48
N LEU A 360 23.79 -4.04 -18.38
CA LEU A 360 23.97 -4.42 -19.79
C LEU A 360 24.91 -3.47 -20.53
N GLU A 361 24.76 -2.16 -20.35
CA GLU A 361 25.59 -1.13 -20.96
C GLU A 361 27.06 -1.25 -20.51
N LEU A 362 27.32 -1.31 -19.22
CA LEU A 362 28.67 -1.51 -18.66
C LEU A 362 29.35 -2.80 -19.11
N ASN A 363 28.57 -3.83 -19.41
CA ASN A 363 29.13 -5.08 -19.92
C ASN A 363 29.36 -5.03 -21.44
N ALA A 364 28.63 -4.22 -22.21
CA ALA A 364 28.85 -4.01 -23.63
C ALA A 364 30.12 -3.20 -23.91
N GLU A 365 30.43 -2.19 -23.08
CA GLU A 365 31.64 -1.36 -23.17
C GLU A 365 32.95 -2.12 -22.90
N LYS A 366 32.88 -3.29 -22.27
CA LYS A 366 34.04 -4.13 -21.96
C LYS A 366 34.41 -5.10 -23.07
N ARG A 367 33.65 -5.12 -24.15
CA ARG A 367 33.84 -5.98 -25.32
C ARG A 367 34.38 -5.23 -26.51
#